data_4c6aafbc2f61f5491e555e59c6621106
#
_entry.id   4c6aafbc2f61f5491e555e59c6621106
#
_cell.length_a   1.000
_cell.length_b   1.000
_cell.length_c   1.000
_cell.angle_alpha   90.00
_cell.angle_beta   90.00
_cell.angle_gamma   90.00
#
_symmetry.space_group_name_H-M   'P 1'
#
loop_
_entity.id
_entity.type
_entity.pdbx_description
1 polymer ?
#
loop_
_entity_poly.entity_id
_entity_poly.type
_entity_poly.pdbx_seq_one_letter_code
_entity_poly.pdbx_strand_id
1 'polypeptide(L)'
;MENLHKKKRRSKRKTNKVILMKKQLNIITQLHKRTSRDYVGRMTDNKVECMKLARKYAKDFWDGDRRYGYGGYKYDGRWSVVAEALISEYNLPENAKILDVGCGKGFLLYELKKLLPNSTVKGFDISEYAIENSKEEIRDSLFIHKAEDKLPFEDKEFDLVISLTTLHNLHINNLKS
;
A
#
# COMPACT_ATOMS: atom_id res chain seq x y z
N MET A 1 1.64 62.12 -42.76
CA MET A 1 0.68 61.05 -42.46
C MET A 1 1.49 59.81 -42.17
N GLU A 2 1.85 59.61 -40.92
CA GLU A 2 2.71 58.52 -40.47
C GLU A 2 1.90 57.43 -39.76
N ASN A 3 1.99 56.21 -40.29
CA ASN A 3 1.36 55.04 -39.74
C ASN A 3 2.32 54.37 -38.73
N LEU A 4 2.04 54.54 -37.42
CA LEU A 4 2.74 53.87 -36.36
C LEU A 4 2.23 52.44 -36.16
N HIS A 5 3.01 51.45 -36.57
CA HIS A 5 2.82 50.02 -36.29
C HIS A 5 3.19 49.75 -34.84
N LYS A 6 2.18 49.54 -33.95
CA LYS A 6 2.37 49.02 -32.58
C LYS A 6 2.62 47.54 -32.66
N LYS A 7 3.87 47.06 -32.54
CA LYS A 7 4.24 45.70 -32.28
C LYS A 7 3.87 45.32 -30.83
N LYS A 8 2.82 44.50 -30.63
CA LYS A 8 2.51 43.85 -29.36
C LYS A 8 3.61 42.84 -29.06
N ARG A 9 4.48 43.11 -28.10
CA ARG A 9 5.39 42.10 -27.49
C ARG A 9 4.59 41.11 -26.67
N ARG A 10 4.37 39.90 -27.16
CA ARG A 10 3.89 38.77 -26.36
C ARG A 10 5.01 38.33 -25.41
N SER A 11 4.89 38.66 -24.13
CA SER A 11 5.68 38.10 -23.07
C SER A 11 5.41 36.60 -22.98
N LYS A 12 6.39 35.78 -23.37
CA LYS A 12 6.38 34.33 -23.11
C LYS A 12 6.65 34.14 -21.61
N ARG A 13 5.59 33.93 -20.81
CA ARG A 13 5.72 33.38 -19.46
C ARG A 13 6.35 31.98 -19.59
N LYS A 14 7.65 31.86 -19.25
CA LYS A 14 8.30 30.59 -19.00
C LYS A 14 7.70 30.02 -17.72
N THR A 15 6.79 29.07 -17.85
CA THR A 15 6.36 28.21 -16.73
C THR A 15 7.57 27.34 -16.38
N ASN A 16 8.27 27.72 -15.31
CA ASN A 16 9.26 26.83 -14.68
C ASN A 16 8.51 25.62 -14.14
N LYS A 17 8.51 24.54 -14.93
CA LYS A 17 8.07 23.23 -14.47
C LYS A 17 9.14 22.76 -13.48
N VAL A 18 8.92 23.00 -12.18
CA VAL A 18 9.73 22.40 -11.12
C VAL A 18 9.51 20.90 -11.24
N ILE A 19 10.49 20.20 -11.79
CA ILE A 19 10.54 18.73 -11.74
C ILE A 19 10.86 18.44 -10.28
N LEU A 20 9.84 18.18 -9.47
CA LEU A 20 10.03 17.63 -8.14
C LEU A 20 10.72 16.28 -8.35
N MET A 21 12.01 16.22 -8.06
CA MET A 21 12.74 14.96 -7.99
C MET A 21 12.09 14.13 -6.89
N LYS A 22 11.38 13.06 -7.27
CA LYS A 22 10.74 12.14 -6.34
C LYS A 22 11.84 11.52 -5.48
N LYS A 23 11.86 11.87 -4.19
CA LYS A 23 12.79 11.28 -3.22
C LYS A 23 12.34 9.85 -2.95
N GLN A 24 13.25 8.88 -3.07
CA GLN A 24 12.97 7.52 -2.62
C GLN A 24 13.00 7.48 -1.10
N LEU A 25 11.91 6.99 -0.48
CA LEU A 25 11.77 6.88 0.97
C LEU A 25 12.07 5.46 1.44
N ASN A 26 12.88 5.32 2.48
CA ASN A 26 13.26 4.04 3.07
C ASN A 26 12.38 3.70 4.30
N ILE A 27 11.07 3.76 4.14
CA ILE A 27 10.12 3.56 5.24
C ILE A 27 10.08 2.09 5.71
N ILE A 28 10.16 1.14 4.78
CA ILE A 28 9.94 -0.29 5.07
C ILE A 28 11.26 -1.07 5.26
N THR A 29 12.39 -0.51 4.84
CA THR A 29 13.68 -1.22 4.80
C THR A 29 14.11 -1.79 6.16
N GLN A 30 13.76 -1.11 7.25
CA GLN A 30 14.08 -1.57 8.60
C GLN A 30 13.37 -2.88 8.98
N LEU A 31 12.13 -3.09 8.52
CA LEU A 31 11.39 -4.34 8.72
C LEU A 31 12.01 -5.49 7.91
N HIS A 32 12.47 -5.22 6.70
CA HIS A 32 13.05 -6.23 5.81
C HIS A 32 14.42 -6.73 6.25
N LYS A 33 15.24 -5.90 6.87
CA LYS A 33 16.60 -6.26 7.36
C LYS A 33 16.59 -7.33 8.45
N ARG A 34 15.47 -7.54 9.14
CA ARG A 34 15.36 -8.52 10.23
C ARG A 34 15.04 -9.94 9.75
N THR A 35 14.81 -10.15 8.46
CA THR A 35 14.38 -11.45 7.94
C THR A 35 15.52 -12.11 7.16
N SER A 36 16.15 -13.13 7.74
CA SER A 36 17.02 -14.06 7.01
C SER A 36 16.16 -15.02 6.21
N ARG A 37 16.43 -15.16 4.91
CA ARG A 37 15.67 -16.05 4.01
C ARG A 37 16.62 -17.03 3.33
N ASP A 38 16.39 -18.32 3.50
CA ASP A 38 17.02 -19.37 2.69
C ASP A 38 16.37 -19.44 1.32
N TYR A 39 16.91 -18.70 0.36
CA TYR A 39 16.40 -18.67 -1.02
C TYR A 39 16.71 -19.96 -1.78
N VAL A 40 17.84 -20.61 -1.49
CA VAL A 40 18.29 -21.82 -2.20
C VAL A 40 17.42 -23.02 -1.80
N GLY A 41 17.24 -23.25 -0.50
CA GLY A 41 16.37 -24.31 0.00
C GLY A 41 14.93 -24.18 -0.52
N ARG A 42 14.42 -22.95 -0.65
CA ARG A 42 13.08 -22.69 -1.20
C ARG A 42 12.94 -22.97 -2.70
N MET A 43 14.03 -23.00 -3.46
CA MET A 43 13.98 -23.31 -4.89
C MET A 43 13.87 -24.80 -5.16
N THR A 44 14.35 -25.65 -4.24
CA THR A 44 14.37 -27.11 -4.37
C THR A 44 13.15 -27.81 -3.77
N ASP A 45 12.33 -27.06 -2.99
CA ASP A 45 11.18 -27.59 -2.25
C ASP A 45 9.89 -27.44 -3.06
N ASN A 46 9.51 -28.46 -3.81
CA ASN A 46 8.22 -28.59 -4.55
C ASN A 46 7.51 -27.26 -4.88
N LYS A 47 8.25 -26.34 -5.50
CA LYS A 47 7.88 -24.94 -5.70
C LYS A 47 6.52 -24.76 -6.37
N VAL A 48 6.16 -25.67 -7.29
CA VAL A 48 4.89 -25.57 -8.03
C VAL A 48 3.69 -25.75 -7.10
N GLU A 49 3.73 -26.75 -6.22
CA GLU A 49 2.64 -26.99 -5.27
C GLU A 49 2.58 -25.89 -4.21
N CYS A 50 3.74 -25.44 -3.70
CA CYS A 50 3.80 -24.31 -2.78
C CYS A 50 3.18 -23.04 -3.40
N MET A 51 3.45 -22.76 -4.68
CA MET A 51 2.86 -21.62 -5.38
C MET A 51 1.35 -21.75 -5.60
N LYS A 52 0.84 -22.95 -5.87
CA LYS A 52 -0.60 -23.19 -6.01
C LYS A 52 -1.35 -22.89 -4.70
N LEU A 53 -0.77 -23.32 -3.57
CA LEU A 53 -1.34 -23.02 -2.25
C LEU A 53 -1.21 -21.53 -1.89
N ALA A 54 -0.04 -20.93 -2.14
CA ALA A 54 0.20 -19.52 -1.87
C ALA A 54 -0.80 -18.58 -2.60
N ARG A 55 -1.09 -18.89 -3.87
CA ARG A 55 -2.01 -18.10 -4.71
C ARG A 55 -3.47 -18.12 -4.25
N LYS A 56 -3.85 -19.01 -3.35
CA LYS A 56 -5.20 -19.01 -2.76
C LYS A 56 -5.37 -17.90 -1.73
N TYR A 57 -4.27 -17.33 -1.21
CA TYR A 57 -4.26 -16.32 -0.14
C TYR A 57 -5.12 -16.71 1.07
N ALA A 58 -5.31 -18.01 1.30
CA ALA A 58 -6.07 -18.59 2.39
C ALA A 58 -5.20 -18.80 3.63
N LYS A 59 -5.71 -19.53 4.64
CA LYS A 59 -5.02 -19.81 5.91
C LYS A 59 -3.57 -20.28 5.73
N ASP A 60 -3.32 -21.18 4.76
CA ASP A 60 -1.98 -21.73 4.54
C ASP A 60 -0.97 -20.65 4.13
N PHE A 61 -1.39 -19.63 3.38
CA PHE A 61 -0.55 -18.49 3.02
C PHE A 61 -0.19 -17.62 4.23
N TRP A 62 -1.14 -17.35 5.11
CA TRP A 62 -0.96 -16.43 6.24
C TRP A 62 -0.33 -17.12 7.45
N ASP A 63 -0.93 -18.23 7.89
CA ASP A 63 -0.63 -18.86 9.17
C ASP A 63 -0.22 -20.34 9.03
N GLY A 64 -0.09 -20.85 7.81
CA GLY A 64 0.41 -22.18 7.53
C GLY A 64 1.93 -22.29 7.53
N ASP A 65 2.45 -23.32 6.86
CA ASP A 65 3.88 -23.52 6.73
C ASP A 65 4.56 -22.34 5.99
N ARG A 66 5.75 -21.96 6.42
CA ARG A 66 6.56 -20.90 5.83
C ARG A 66 6.84 -21.08 4.34
N ARG A 67 6.76 -22.29 3.83
CA ARG A 67 6.90 -22.63 2.40
C ARG A 67 5.81 -22.00 1.54
N TYR A 68 4.60 -21.82 2.10
CA TYR A 68 3.43 -21.31 1.38
C TYR A 68 3.26 -19.79 1.47
N GLY A 69 3.92 -19.15 2.42
CA GLY A 69 3.74 -17.71 2.60
C GLY A 69 4.46 -17.12 3.81
N TYR A 70 3.70 -16.54 4.71
CA TYR A 70 4.24 -15.84 5.87
C TYR A 70 4.72 -16.75 7.00
N GLY A 71 4.15 -17.96 7.15
CA GLY A 71 4.54 -18.88 8.21
C GLY A 71 4.09 -18.43 9.61
N GLY A 72 2.90 -17.85 9.68
CA GLY A 72 2.34 -17.24 10.89
C GLY A 72 2.45 -15.73 10.87
N TYR A 73 1.44 -15.06 10.32
CA TYR A 73 1.37 -13.60 10.27
C TYR A 73 0.54 -13.08 11.44
N LYS A 74 1.21 -12.94 12.60
CA LYS A 74 0.60 -12.46 13.84
C LYS A 74 0.99 -11.02 14.11
N TYR A 75 0.11 -10.30 14.78
CA TYR A 75 0.39 -8.95 15.22
C TYR A 75 1.46 -8.94 16.31
N ASP A 76 2.48 -8.14 16.13
CA ASP A 76 3.62 -7.98 17.06
C ASP A 76 4.08 -6.52 17.20
N GLY A 77 3.27 -5.56 16.72
CA GLY A 77 3.57 -4.13 16.82
C GLY A 77 4.63 -3.61 15.83
N ARG A 78 5.25 -4.49 15.02
CA ARG A 78 6.34 -4.08 14.10
C ARG A 78 5.98 -2.98 13.10
N TRP A 79 4.69 -2.81 12.81
CA TRP A 79 4.20 -1.80 11.88
C TRP A 79 4.13 -0.39 12.46
N SER A 80 4.31 -0.22 13.79
CA SER A 80 4.28 1.11 14.44
C SER A 80 5.31 2.06 13.83
N VAL A 81 6.55 1.61 13.64
CA VAL A 81 7.61 2.44 13.05
C VAL A 81 7.32 2.85 11.60
N VAL A 82 6.58 2.03 10.86
CA VAL A 82 6.16 2.36 9.49
C VAL A 82 5.03 3.39 9.54
N ALA A 83 4.06 3.22 10.43
CA ALA A 83 2.96 4.15 10.61
C ALA A 83 3.46 5.54 11.03
N GLU A 84 4.38 5.61 12.01
CA GLU A 84 5.03 6.87 12.44
C GLU A 84 5.77 7.55 11.27
N ALA A 85 6.53 6.78 10.49
CA ALA A 85 7.26 7.31 9.34
C ALA A 85 6.31 7.83 8.25
N LEU A 86 5.19 7.15 7.96
CA LEU A 86 4.19 7.61 7.00
C LEU A 86 3.52 8.91 7.47
N ILE A 87 3.10 8.98 8.74
CA ILE A 87 2.50 10.18 9.32
C ILE A 87 3.44 11.37 9.19
N SER A 88 4.70 11.19 9.59
CA SER A 88 5.72 12.26 9.57
C SER A 88 6.09 12.70 8.16
N GLU A 89 6.35 11.76 7.24
CA GLU A 89 6.83 12.10 5.89
C GLU A 89 5.75 12.76 5.03
N TYR A 90 4.48 12.36 5.22
CA TYR A 90 3.35 12.93 4.48
C TYR A 90 2.62 14.03 5.24
N ASN A 91 3.05 14.38 6.47
CA ASN A 91 2.41 15.37 7.33
C ASN A 91 0.90 15.13 7.45
N LEU A 92 0.52 13.88 7.74
CA LEU A 92 -0.88 13.50 7.78
C LEU A 92 -1.63 14.23 8.90
N PRO A 93 -2.79 14.84 8.63
CA PRO A 93 -3.61 15.47 9.65
C PRO A 93 -4.23 14.42 10.59
N GLU A 94 -4.66 14.84 11.79
CA GLU A 94 -5.27 13.93 12.78
C GLU A 94 -6.53 13.22 12.26
N ASN A 95 -7.26 13.85 11.35
CA ASN A 95 -8.47 13.33 10.71
C ASN A 95 -8.22 12.77 9.31
N ALA A 96 -6.99 12.41 8.99
CA ALA A 96 -6.61 11.88 7.68
C ALA A 96 -7.49 10.72 7.23
N LYS A 97 -7.80 10.68 5.94
CA LYS A 97 -8.45 9.54 5.28
C LYS A 97 -7.38 8.69 4.59
N ILE A 98 -7.28 7.43 4.99
CA ILE A 98 -6.20 6.54 4.58
C ILE A 98 -6.77 5.25 3.99
N LEU A 99 -6.29 4.87 2.81
CA LEU A 99 -6.63 3.61 2.15
C LEU A 99 -5.39 2.71 2.05
N ASP A 100 -5.54 1.43 2.40
CA ASP A 100 -4.51 0.39 2.17
C ASP A 100 -5.02 -0.66 1.18
N VAL A 101 -4.36 -0.73 0.01
CA VAL A 101 -4.67 -1.64 -1.09
C VAL A 101 -3.88 -2.93 -0.93
N GLY A 102 -4.58 -4.03 -0.63
CA GLY A 102 -3.98 -5.30 -0.25
C GLY A 102 -3.49 -5.29 1.19
N CYS A 103 -4.36 -4.86 2.09
CA CYS A 103 -4.04 -4.58 3.50
C CYS A 103 -3.72 -5.84 4.33
N GLY A 104 -3.98 -7.04 3.80
CA GLY A 104 -3.86 -8.29 4.54
C GLY A 104 -4.72 -8.27 5.81
N LYS A 105 -4.10 -8.59 6.97
CA LYS A 105 -4.79 -8.53 8.28
C LYS A 105 -4.91 -7.11 8.85
N GLY A 106 -4.60 -6.06 8.06
CA GLY A 106 -4.79 -4.66 8.42
C GLY A 106 -3.86 -4.14 9.54
N PHE A 107 -2.76 -4.81 9.85
CA PHE A 107 -1.93 -4.42 11.00
C PHE A 107 -1.30 -3.03 10.87
N LEU A 108 -0.96 -2.59 9.66
CA LEU A 108 -0.50 -1.21 9.42
C LEU A 108 -1.62 -0.20 9.66
N LEU A 109 -2.83 -0.46 9.16
CA LEU A 109 -3.99 0.41 9.39
C LEU A 109 -4.36 0.49 10.88
N TYR A 110 -4.21 -0.61 11.61
CA TYR A 110 -4.39 -0.61 13.06
C TYR A 110 -3.41 0.33 13.77
N GLU A 111 -2.12 0.31 13.40
CA GLU A 111 -1.13 1.24 13.97
C GLU A 111 -1.41 2.69 13.58
N LEU A 112 -1.79 2.94 12.33
CA LEU A 112 -2.18 4.28 11.88
C LEU A 112 -3.38 4.80 12.68
N LYS A 113 -4.40 3.96 12.90
CA LYS A 113 -5.59 4.33 13.69
C LYS A 113 -5.27 4.59 15.15
N LYS A 114 -4.31 3.86 15.75
CA LYS A 114 -3.82 4.12 17.12
C LYS A 114 -3.14 5.48 17.25
N LEU A 115 -2.30 5.82 16.26
CA LEU A 115 -1.52 7.08 16.27
C LEU A 115 -2.38 8.28 15.87
N LEU A 116 -3.38 8.08 15.03
CA LEU A 116 -4.33 9.10 14.57
C LEU A 116 -5.78 8.64 14.89
N PRO A 117 -6.22 8.74 16.14
CA PRO A 117 -7.55 8.24 16.55
C PRO A 117 -8.73 8.84 15.78
N ASN A 118 -8.59 10.07 15.30
CA ASN A 118 -9.62 10.78 14.54
C ASN A 118 -9.59 10.46 13.03
N SER A 119 -8.59 9.71 12.56
CA SER A 119 -8.46 9.33 11.15
C SER A 119 -9.59 8.38 10.70
N THR A 120 -9.88 8.39 9.41
CA THR A 120 -10.70 7.38 8.76
C THR A 120 -9.78 6.42 8.02
N VAL A 121 -9.70 5.17 8.46
CA VAL A 121 -8.93 4.14 7.77
C VAL A 121 -9.86 3.21 7.00
N LYS A 122 -9.48 2.84 5.79
CA LYS A 122 -10.13 1.82 4.97
C LYS A 122 -9.05 0.90 4.42
N GLY A 123 -9.37 -0.38 4.29
CA GLY A 123 -8.47 -1.34 3.68
C GLY A 123 -9.24 -2.44 2.98
N PHE A 124 -8.63 -3.03 1.97
CA PHE A 124 -9.20 -4.20 1.34
C PHE A 124 -8.11 -5.21 0.95
N ASP A 125 -8.51 -6.45 0.92
CA ASP A 125 -7.68 -7.56 0.46
C ASP A 125 -8.55 -8.58 -0.28
N ILE A 126 -7.93 -9.40 -1.13
CA ILE A 126 -8.62 -10.53 -1.78
C ILE A 126 -8.82 -11.70 -0.81
N SER A 127 -8.08 -11.73 0.28
CA SER A 127 -8.06 -12.79 1.27
C SER A 127 -9.15 -12.62 2.32
N GLU A 128 -10.21 -13.39 2.19
CA GLU A 128 -11.25 -13.50 3.22
C GLU A 128 -10.65 -13.88 4.60
N TYR A 129 -9.77 -14.89 4.60
CA TYR A 129 -9.08 -15.30 5.82
C TYR A 129 -8.31 -14.15 6.50
N ALA A 130 -7.65 -13.30 5.73
CA ALA A 130 -6.90 -12.18 6.29
C ALA A 130 -7.84 -11.16 6.95
N ILE A 131 -8.95 -10.81 6.31
CA ILE A 131 -9.95 -9.88 6.83
C ILE A 131 -10.58 -10.44 8.12
N GLU A 132 -11.01 -11.69 8.12
CA GLU A 132 -11.59 -12.36 9.30
C GLU A 132 -10.62 -12.44 10.48
N ASN A 133 -9.31 -12.57 10.20
CA ASN A 133 -8.26 -12.64 11.22
C ASN A 133 -7.52 -11.29 11.42
N SER A 134 -8.18 -10.20 11.11
CA SER A 134 -7.73 -8.84 11.43
C SER A 134 -7.95 -8.50 12.89
N LYS A 135 -7.39 -7.36 13.32
CA LYS A 135 -7.70 -6.77 14.62
C LYS A 135 -9.18 -6.35 14.67
N GLU A 136 -9.85 -6.65 15.79
CA GLU A 136 -11.27 -6.34 15.98
C GLU A 136 -11.56 -4.84 15.84
N GLU A 137 -10.65 -4.01 16.37
CA GLU A 137 -10.77 -2.55 16.40
C GLU A 137 -10.84 -1.89 15.01
N ILE A 138 -10.39 -2.58 13.96
CA ILE A 138 -10.40 -2.05 12.59
C ILE A 138 -11.17 -2.92 11.61
N ARG A 139 -11.71 -4.07 12.05
CA ARG A 139 -12.34 -5.06 11.16
C ARG A 139 -13.46 -4.46 10.31
N ASP A 140 -14.29 -3.61 10.88
CA ASP A 140 -15.37 -2.92 10.17
C ASP A 140 -14.88 -1.90 9.12
N SER A 141 -13.60 -1.56 9.17
CA SER A 141 -12.94 -0.71 8.17
C SER A 141 -12.33 -1.49 7.02
N LEU A 142 -12.38 -2.82 7.09
CA LEU A 142 -11.78 -3.72 6.09
C LEU A 142 -12.87 -4.44 5.30
N PHE A 143 -12.59 -4.72 4.02
CA PHE A 143 -13.53 -5.45 3.16
C PHE A 143 -12.79 -6.28 2.11
N ILE A 144 -13.51 -7.24 1.51
CA ILE A 144 -12.97 -8.09 0.44
C ILE A 144 -13.14 -7.37 -0.89
N HIS A 145 -12.02 -7.14 -1.58
CA HIS A 145 -12.03 -6.54 -2.92
C HIS A 145 -10.75 -6.89 -3.68
N LYS A 146 -10.82 -6.95 -5.01
CA LYS A 146 -9.65 -7.15 -5.86
C LYS A 146 -9.05 -5.82 -6.26
N ALA A 147 -7.73 -5.70 -6.15
CA ALA A 147 -7.02 -4.46 -6.51
C ALA A 147 -7.04 -4.15 -8.02
N GLU A 148 -7.43 -5.10 -8.86
CA GLU A 148 -7.60 -4.95 -10.31
C GLU A 148 -9.00 -4.50 -10.74
N ASP A 149 -9.98 -4.56 -9.83
CA ASP A 149 -11.34 -4.15 -10.09
C ASP A 149 -11.51 -2.64 -9.80
N LYS A 150 -12.56 -2.04 -10.38
CA LYS A 150 -12.88 -0.64 -10.09
C LYS A 150 -13.12 -0.43 -8.61
N LEU A 151 -12.38 0.50 -8.01
CA LEU A 151 -12.51 0.80 -6.59
C LEU A 151 -13.84 1.51 -6.29
N PRO A 152 -14.51 1.17 -5.16
CA PRO A 152 -15.79 1.75 -4.77
C PRO A 152 -15.63 3.09 -4.04
N PHE A 153 -14.76 3.96 -4.55
CA PHE A 153 -14.40 5.24 -3.93
C PHE A 153 -14.45 6.36 -4.96
N GLU A 154 -14.65 7.58 -4.48
CA GLU A 154 -14.63 8.77 -5.31
C GLU A 154 -13.19 9.26 -5.56
N ASP A 155 -13.01 10.04 -6.62
CA ASP A 155 -11.74 10.67 -6.93
C ASP A 155 -11.29 11.58 -5.79
N LYS A 156 -10.01 11.48 -5.38
CA LYS A 156 -9.41 12.30 -4.32
C LYS A 156 -10.06 12.14 -2.95
N GLU A 157 -10.68 11.01 -2.69
CA GLU A 157 -11.33 10.73 -1.40
C GLU A 157 -10.32 10.58 -0.25
N PHE A 158 -9.09 10.11 -0.53
CA PHE A 158 -8.08 9.81 0.47
C PHE A 158 -6.89 10.77 0.44
N ASP A 159 -6.39 11.11 1.64
CA ASP A 159 -5.15 11.88 1.82
C ASP A 159 -3.91 11.01 1.55
N LEU A 160 -3.98 9.71 1.86
CA LEU A 160 -2.93 8.74 1.62
C LEU A 160 -3.50 7.43 1.10
N VAL A 161 -2.93 6.93 0.00
CA VAL A 161 -3.19 5.57 -0.51
C VAL A 161 -1.90 4.77 -0.41
N ILE A 162 -1.98 3.64 0.27
CA ILE A 162 -0.86 2.72 0.50
C ILE A 162 -1.07 1.45 -0.33
N SER A 163 -0.01 0.91 -0.90
CA SER A 163 -0.01 -0.44 -1.47
C SER A 163 1.34 -1.09 -1.23
N LEU A 164 1.41 -2.01 -0.30
CA LEU A 164 2.64 -2.70 0.08
C LEU A 164 2.57 -4.17 -0.34
N THR A 165 3.51 -4.58 -1.20
CA THR A 165 3.64 -5.98 -1.67
C THR A 165 2.40 -6.56 -2.37
N THR A 166 1.54 -5.72 -2.94
CA THR A 166 0.30 -6.13 -3.61
C THR A 166 0.39 -6.00 -5.12
N LEU A 167 0.69 -4.82 -5.64
CA LEU A 167 0.62 -4.52 -7.06
C LEU A 167 1.55 -5.39 -7.93
N HIS A 168 2.66 -5.86 -7.40
CA HIS A 168 3.58 -6.75 -8.14
C HIS A 168 3.00 -8.16 -8.38
N ASN A 169 1.93 -8.54 -7.69
CA ASN A 169 1.22 -9.80 -7.91
C ASN A 169 0.15 -9.71 -8.99
N LEU A 170 -0.16 -8.50 -9.45
CA LEU A 170 -1.17 -8.27 -10.48
C LEU A 170 -0.56 -8.43 -11.88
N HIS A 171 -1.37 -8.92 -12.82
CA HIS A 171 -0.94 -8.94 -14.21
C HIS A 171 -0.93 -7.50 -14.77
N ILE A 172 0.14 -7.11 -15.48
CA ILE A 172 0.32 -5.73 -15.96
C ILE A 172 -0.87 -5.21 -16.81
N ASN A 173 -1.55 -6.11 -17.51
CA ASN A 173 -2.72 -5.77 -18.31
C ASN A 173 -3.96 -5.42 -17.45
N ASN A 174 -3.95 -5.81 -16.18
CA ASN A 174 -5.04 -5.55 -15.22
C ASN A 174 -4.80 -4.25 -14.43
N LEU A 175 -3.65 -3.62 -14.60
CA LEU A 175 -3.32 -2.32 -13.99
C LEU A 175 -3.83 -1.14 -14.84
N LYS A 176 -4.78 -1.36 -15.75
CA LYS A 176 -5.43 -0.30 -16.51
C LYS A 176 -6.50 0.36 -15.62
N SER A 177 -6.15 1.49 -15.10
CA SER A 177 -7.11 2.42 -14.50
C SER A 177 -7.78 3.25 -15.58
#